data_a81d7b59966edf39f1c3ef702ffa11f0
#
_entry.id   a81d7b59966edf39f1c3ef702ffa11f0
#
_cell.length_a   1.000
_cell.length_b   1.000
_cell.length_c   1.000
_cell.angle_alpha   90.00
_cell.angle_beta   90.00
_cell.angle_gamma   90.00
#
_symmetry.space_group_name_H-M   'P 1'
#
loop_
_entity.id
_entity.type
_entity.pdbx_description
1 polymer ?
#
loop_
_entity_poly.entity_id
_entity_poly.type
_entity_poly.pdbx_seq_one_letter_code
_entity_poly.pdbx_strand_id
1 'polypeptide(L)'
;MIKIENFISLFLHSFAKQNNVFPWVITNELTVILMEQISQLDLNYDIDEGVAIHKTATIEKGAILKAPAIIGAHCFIGANAYLRGGVYLGDQVKIGTGCEVKTSIIFCNSAIAHFNFIGDSIIGSHVNFEAGSVAANHYNERENKNISVLYNSEIINTGVIKFGALVGDHSKIGANAVLSPGTILSPNSIVKRLALIDQLNNELPFNTKIKD
;
A
#
# COMPACT_ATOMS: atom_id res chain seq x y z
N MET A 1 7.48 -16.24 10.78
CA MET A 1 7.03 -15.81 9.43
C MET A 1 5.84 -14.89 9.59
N ILE A 2 5.79 -13.79 8.84
CA ILE A 2 4.63 -12.88 8.81
C ILE A 2 3.56 -13.52 7.93
N LYS A 3 2.42 -13.86 8.51
CA LYS A 3 1.26 -14.39 7.80
C LYS A 3 0.33 -13.23 7.49
N ILE A 4 0.20 -12.86 6.21
CA ILE A 4 -0.56 -11.68 5.79
C ILE A 4 -2.04 -11.82 6.12
N GLU A 5 -2.57 -13.04 6.08
CA GLU A 5 -3.98 -13.34 6.46
C GLU A 5 -4.32 -12.99 7.92
N ASN A 6 -3.32 -12.85 8.80
CA ASN A 6 -3.53 -12.36 10.17
C ASN A 6 -3.72 -10.83 10.24
N PHE A 7 -3.36 -10.13 9.17
CA PHE A 7 -3.51 -8.68 9.02
C PHE A 7 -4.69 -8.33 8.11
N ILE A 8 -4.89 -9.11 7.06
CA ILE A 8 -5.84 -8.85 5.98
C ILE A 8 -6.64 -10.12 5.72
N SER A 9 -7.87 -10.14 6.23
CA SER A 9 -8.73 -11.33 6.23
C SER A 9 -9.05 -11.85 4.83
N LEU A 10 -9.15 -10.95 3.83
CA LEU A 10 -9.44 -11.29 2.43
C LEU A 10 -8.19 -11.60 1.59
N PHE A 11 -6.98 -11.58 2.19
CA PHE A 11 -5.75 -11.72 1.42
C PHE A 11 -5.73 -12.99 0.55
N LEU A 12 -5.96 -14.14 1.15
CA LEU A 12 -5.90 -15.42 0.43
C LEU A 12 -7.05 -15.63 -0.57
N HIS A 13 -8.13 -14.85 -0.46
CA HIS A 13 -9.20 -14.89 -1.46
C HIS A 13 -8.72 -14.40 -2.84
N SER A 14 -7.94 -13.34 -2.85
CA SER A 14 -7.43 -12.73 -4.11
C SER A 14 -5.99 -13.14 -4.44
N PHE A 15 -5.21 -13.58 -3.47
CA PHE A 15 -3.79 -13.89 -3.58
C PHE A 15 -3.43 -15.27 -2.99
N ALA A 16 -4.24 -16.29 -3.27
CA ALA A 16 -4.06 -17.65 -2.74
C ALA A 16 -2.68 -18.26 -3.03
N LYS A 17 -2.12 -17.99 -4.21
CA LYS A 17 -0.79 -18.47 -4.62
C LYS A 17 0.35 -17.85 -3.81
N GLN A 18 0.12 -16.70 -3.16
CA GLN A 18 1.08 -15.98 -2.32
C GLN A 18 0.98 -16.38 -0.83
N ASN A 19 0.31 -17.48 -0.52
CA ASN A 19 0.28 -18.03 0.82
C ASN A 19 1.71 -18.33 1.32
N ASN A 20 2.02 -17.89 2.56
CA ASN A 20 3.35 -18.02 3.16
C ASN A 20 4.49 -17.29 2.41
N VAL A 21 4.18 -16.30 1.59
CA VAL A 21 5.16 -15.39 0.97
C VAL A 21 5.26 -14.10 1.79
N PHE A 22 6.46 -13.58 1.98
CA PHE A 22 6.65 -12.33 2.70
C PHE A 22 6.07 -11.12 1.94
N PRO A 23 5.53 -10.09 2.62
CA PRO A 23 4.90 -8.93 1.98
C PRO A 23 5.81 -8.23 0.95
N TRP A 24 7.09 -8.05 1.27
CA TRP A 24 8.06 -7.39 0.39
C TRP A 24 8.43 -8.21 -0.85
N VAL A 25 8.33 -9.53 -0.79
CA VAL A 25 8.52 -10.39 -1.97
C VAL A 25 7.31 -10.23 -2.90
N ILE A 26 6.10 -10.19 -2.34
CA ILE A 26 4.87 -10.00 -3.13
C ILE A 26 4.89 -8.65 -3.84
N THR A 27 5.23 -7.56 -3.15
CA THR A 27 5.31 -6.24 -3.79
C THR A 27 6.41 -6.20 -4.86
N ASN A 28 7.54 -6.84 -4.64
CA ASN A 28 8.62 -6.90 -5.61
C ASN A 28 8.23 -7.67 -6.90
N GLU A 29 7.37 -8.68 -6.78
CA GLU A 29 6.90 -9.51 -7.88
C GLU A 29 5.53 -9.08 -8.41
N LEU A 30 4.95 -8.00 -7.88
CA LEU A 30 3.56 -7.64 -8.11
C LEU A 30 3.21 -7.46 -9.58
N THR A 31 4.12 -6.92 -10.38
CA THR A 31 3.91 -6.77 -11.82
C THR A 31 3.63 -8.11 -12.50
N VAL A 32 4.40 -9.15 -12.18
CA VAL A 32 4.23 -10.48 -12.76
C VAL A 32 2.93 -11.12 -12.25
N ILE A 33 2.68 -11.01 -10.96
CA ILE A 33 1.46 -11.53 -10.33
C ILE A 33 0.20 -10.94 -10.97
N LEU A 34 0.16 -9.62 -11.17
CA LEU A 34 -1.01 -8.95 -11.75
C LEU A 34 -1.19 -9.29 -13.23
N MET A 35 -0.13 -9.40 -14.02
CA MET A 35 -0.25 -9.82 -15.42
C MET A 35 -0.86 -11.23 -15.54
N GLU A 36 -0.47 -12.14 -14.65
CA GLU A 36 -1.09 -13.47 -14.58
C GLU A 36 -2.58 -13.39 -14.19
N GLN A 37 -2.92 -12.60 -13.17
CA GLN A 37 -4.31 -12.43 -12.75
C GLN A 37 -5.18 -11.79 -13.84
N ILE A 38 -4.68 -10.76 -14.54
CA ILE A 38 -5.39 -10.08 -15.63
C ILE A 38 -5.80 -11.10 -16.73
N SER A 39 -4.95 -12.06 -17.03
CA SER A 39 -5.26 -13.09 -18.05
C SER A 39 -6.42 -14.03 -17.66
N GLN A 40 -6.84 -14.00 -16.40
CA GLN A 40 -7.88 -14.88 -15.84
C GLN A 40 -9.17 -14.12 -15.46
N LEU A 41 -9.20 -12.79 -15.68
CA LEU A 41 -10.37 -11.97 -15.38
C LEU A 41 -11.54 -12.29 -16.34
N ASP A 42 -12.74 -12.13 -15.83
CA ASP A 42 -13.97 -12.36 -16.56
C ASP A 42 -14.40 -11.16 -17.44
N LEU A 43 -15.52 -11.30 -18.13
CA LEU A 43 -16.08 -10.30 -19.03
C LEU A 43 -16.62 -9.03 -18.31
N ASN A 44 -16.55 -8.95 -16.98
CA ASN A 44 -16.92 -7.75 -16.24
C ASN A 44 -15.81 -6.69 -16.26
N TYR A 45 -14.64 -7.04 -16.79
CA TYR A 45 -13.52 -6.12 -16.92
C TYR A 45 -13.32 -5.69 -18.37
N ASP A 46 -13.11 -4.41 -18.57
CA ASP A 46 -12.55 -3.86 -19.79
C ASP A 46 -11.02 -3.83 -19.63
N ILE A 47 -10.32 -4.54 -20.53
CA ILE A 47 -8.87 -4.71 -20.45
C ILE A 47 -8.24 -4.03 -21.66
N ASP A 48 -7.37 -3.05 -21.40
CA ASP A 48 -6.62 -2.34 -22.43
C ASP A 48 -5.14 -2.21 -22.00
N GLU A 49 -4.23 -2.65 -22.87
CA GLU A 49 -2.76 -2.60 -22.68
C GLU A 49 -2.28 -3.02 -21.27
N GLY A 50 -2.93 -4.03 -20.65
CA GLY A 50 -2.56 -4.53 -19.34
C GLY A 50 -3.15 -3.74 -18.16
N VAL A 51 -4.10 -2.85 -18.42
CA VAL A 51 -4.94 -2.20 -17.42
C VAL A 51 -6.34 -2.79 -17.48
N ALA A 52 -6.77 -3.45 -16.43
CA ALA A 52 -8.08 -4.07 -16.30
C ALA A 52 -8.97 -3.21 -15.38
N ILE A 53 -10.07 -2.70 -15.90
CA ILE A 53 -11.00 -1.85 -15.17
C ILE A 53 -12.37 -2.52 -15.13
N HIS A 54 -12.89 -2.78 -13.92
CA HIS A 54 -14.25 -3.30 -13.80
C HIS A 54 -15.27 -2.29 -14.32
N LYS A 55 -16.28 -2.74 -15.08
CA LYS A 55 -17.28 -1.91 -15.77
C LYS A 55 -18.07 -0.96 -14.86
N THR A 56 -18.11 -1.23 -13.56
CA THR A 56 -18.79 -0.37 -12.57
C THR A 56 -17.86 0.64 -11.91
N ALA A 57 -16.53 0.61 -12.22
CA ALA A 57 -15.60 1.59 -11.67
C ALA A 57 -15.77 2.95 -12.34
N THR A 58 -15.46 4.00 -11.59
CA THR A 58 -15.50 5.39 -12.07
C THR A 58 -14.10 5.95 -12.07
N ILE A 59 -13.62 6.37 -13.25
CA ILE A 59 -12.32 7.00 -13.42
C ILE A 59 -12.55 8.45 -13.85
N GLU A 60 -12.13 9.41 -13.03
CA GLU A 60 -12.24 10.82 -13.36
C GLU A 60 -11.22 11.24 -14.44
N LYS A 61 -11.59 12.27 -15.22
CA LYS A 61 -10.71 12.84 -16.23
C LYS A 61 -9.40 13.33 -15.60
N GLY A 62 -8.28 12.95 -16.20
CA GLY A 62 -6.95 13.32 -15.76
C GLY A 62 -6.29 12.31 -14.82
N ALA A 63 -6.99 11.26 -14.37
CA ALA A 63 -6.35 10.13 -13.75
C ALA A 63 -5.46 9.38 -14.76
N ILE A 64 -4.29 8.90 -14.30
CA ILE A 64 -3.34 8.16 -15.13
C ILE A 64 -3.13 6.79 -14.53
N LEU A 65 -3.47 5.75 -15.27
CA LEU A 65 -3.27 4.36 -14.88
C LEU A 65 -2.20 3.74 -15.79
N LYS A 66 -1.15 3.19 -15.19
CA LYS A 66 -0.07 2.48 -15.90
C LYS A 66 -0.16 0.99 -15.63
N ALA A 67 0.06 0.21 -16.67
CA ALA A 67 0.08 -1.25 -16.58
C ALA A 67 1.24 -1.77 -15.70
N PRO A 68 1.05 -2.96 -15.09
CA PRO A 68 -0.22 -3.63 -14.96
C PRO A 68 -1.07 -3.00 -13.84
N ALA A 69 -2.38 -2.95 -14.04
CA ALA A 69 -3.32 -2.49 -13.02
C ALA A 69 -4.63 -3.30 -13.06
N ILE A 70 -5.17 -3.61 -11.90
CA ILE A 70 -6.51 -4.21 -11.74
C ILE A 70 -7.32 -3.27 -10.84
N ILE A 71 -8.43 -2.75 -11.37
CA ILE A 71 -9.35 -1.85 -10.69
C ILE A 71 -10.67 -2.58 -10.48
N GLY A 72 -10.98 -2.94 -9.23
CA GLY A 72 -12.15 -3.72 -8.84
C GLY A 72 -13.48 -3.00 -9.01
N ALA A 73 -14.56 -3.71 -8.69
CA ALA A 73 -15.92 -3.21 -8.82
C ALA A 73 -16.18 -1.99 -7.94
N HIS A 74 -16.94 -1.02 -8.48
CA HIS A 74 -17.36 0.19 -7.77
C HIS A 74 -16.19 1.03 -7.20
N CYS A 75 -14.98 0.87 -7.71
CA CYS A 75 -13.87 1.74 -7.39
C CYS A 75 -14.12 3.16 -7.91
N PHE A 76 -13.53 4.13 -7.19
CA PHE A 76 -13.50 5.53 -7.63
C PHE A 76 -12.04 6.01 -7.70
N ILE A 77 -11.64 6.53 -8.86
CA ILE A 77 -10.31 7.09 -9.06
C ILE A 77 -10.46 8.57 -9.39
N GLY A 78 -10.05 9.42 -8.46
CA GLY A 78 -10.15 10.87 -8.56
C GLY A 78 -9.19 11.48 -9.57
N ALA A 79 -9.51 12.69 -10.00
CA ALA A 79 -8.72 13.45 -10.97
C ALA A 79 -7.25 13.60 -10.53
N ASN A 80 -6.33 13.48 -11.50
CA ASN A 80 -4.89 13.58 -11.29
C ASN A 80 -4.29 12.52 -10.34
N ALA A 81 -5.03 11.46 -10.03
CA ALA A 81 -4.42 10.29 -9.40
C ALA A 81 -3.48 9.60 -10.39
N TYR A 82 -2.35 9.08 -9.87
CA TYR A 82 -1.33 8.40 -10.67
C TYR A 82 -1.07 6.99 -10.12
N LEU A 83 -1.47 5.97 -10.86
CA LEU A 83 -1.32 4.57 -10.51
C LEU A 83 -0.26 3.94 -11.43
N ARG A 84 0.78 3.30 -10.84
CA ARG A 84 1.90 2.76 -11.63
C ARG A 84 2.66 1.60 -10.97
N GLY A 85 3.41 0.86 -11.76
CA GLY A 85 4.35 -0.15 -11.29
C GLY A 85 3.70 -1.40 -10.71
N GLY A 86 2.49 -1.71 -11.12
CA GLY A 86 1.68 -2.78 -10.56
C GLY A 86 0.75 -2.30 -9.44
N VAL A 87 -0.54 -2.16 -9.72
CA VAL A 87 -1.54 -1.72 -8.73
C VAL A 87 -2.75 -2.66 -8.76
N TYR A 88 -3.09 -3.18 -7.59
CA TYR A 88 -4.35 -3.90 -7.38
C TYR A 88 -5.25 -3.09 -6.44
N LEU A 89 -6.45 -2.78 -6.89
CA LEU A 89 -7.51 -2.21 -6.08
C LEU A 89 -8.66 -3.21 -6.00
N GLY A 90 -8.95 -3.66 -4.79
CA GLY A 90 -10.15 -4.47 -4.51
C GLY A 90 -11.44 -3.64 -4.67
N ASP A 91 -12.59 -4.27 -4.52
CA ASP A 91 -13.87 -3.62 -4.73
C ASP A 91 -14.10 -2.42 -3.79
N GLN A 92 -14.78 -1.39 -4.30
CA GLN A 92 -15.18 -0.20 -3.54
C GLN A 92 -14.00 0.62 -2.97
N VAL A 93 -12.79 0.44 -3.49
CA VAL A 93 -11.64 1.29 -3.13
C VAL A 93 -11.83 2.69 -3.72
N LYS A 94 -11.49 3.71 -2.92
CA LYS A 94 -11.53 5.11 -3.34
C LYS A 94 -10.13 5.70 -3.31
N ILE A 95 -9.67 6.14 -4.46
CA ILE A 95 -8.43 6.90 -4.58
C ILE A 95 -8.80 8.35 -4.89
N GLY A 96 -8.52 9.25 -3.97
CA GLY A 96 -8.84 10.66 -4.12
C GLY A 96 -7.88 11.40 -5.04
N THR A 97 -8.16 12.69 -5.23
CA THR A 97 -7.43 13.54 -6.17
C THR A 97 -5.95 13.68 -5.80
N GLY A 98 -5.07 13.66 -6.79
CA GLY A 98 -3.63 13.91 -6.63
C GLY A 98 -2.88 12.82 -5.84
N CYS A 99 -3.48 11.66 -5.60
CA CYS A 99 -2.80 10.53 -4.95
C CYS A 99 -1.89 9.81 -5.94
N GLU A 100 -0.73 9.36 -5.45
CA GLU A 100 0.10 8.40 -6.18
C GLU A 100 0.05 7.04 -5.47
N VAL A 101 -0.27 5.99 -6.23
CA VAL A 101 -0.19 4.59 -5.78
C VAL A 101 0.79 3.86 -6.67
N LYS A 102 1.84 3.32 -6.05
CA LYS A 102 2.92 2.66 -6.77
C LYS A 102 3.18 1.27 -6.21
N THR A 103 3.16 0.25 -7.08
CA THR A 103 3.54 -1.13 -6.73
C THR A 103 2.83 -1.61 -5.46
N SER A 104 1.49 -1.45 -5.40
CA SER A 104 0.74 -1.65 -4.15
C SER A 104 -0.57 -2.39 -4.36
N ILE A 105 -0.97 -3.09 -3.31
CA ILE A 105 -2.24 -3.80 -3.19
C ILE A 105 -3.09 -3.05 -2.17
N ILE A 106 -4.31 -2.68 -2.52
CA ILE A 106 -5.28 -2.04 -1.61
C ILE A 106 -6.57 -2.86 -1.63
N PHE A 107 -6.94 -3.41 -0.47
CA PHE A 107 -8.12 -4.26 -0.34
C PHE A 107 -9.40 -3.46 -0.18
N CYS A 108 -10.53 -4.17 -0.27
CA CYS A 108 -11.88 -3.65 -0.43
C CYS A 108 -12.27 -2.58 0.59
N ASN A 109 -13.14 -1.64 0.16
CA ASN A 109 -13.73 -0.59 1.01
C ASN A 109 -12.70 0.37 1.65
N SER A 110 -11.48 0.41 1.16
CA SER A 110 -10.44 1.32 1.66
C SER A 110 -10.47 2.65 0.91
N ALA A 111 -10.06 3.72 1.59
CA ALA A 111 -10.01 5.06 1.04
C ALA A 111 -8.63 5.70 1.24
N ILE A 112 -8.06 6.17 0.14
CA ILE A 112 -6.84 6.99 0.11
C ILE A 112 -7.30 8.39 -0.28
N ALA A 113 -7.36 9.32 0.70
CA ALA A 113 -8.14 10.55 0.54
C ALA A 113 -7.59 11.51 -0.53
N HIS A 114 -6.60 12.36 -0.20
CA HIS A 114 -6.10 13.38 -1.12
C HIS A 114 -4.59 13.54 -0.95
N PHE A 115 -3.86 13.71 -2.07
CA PHE A 115 -2.42 14.01 -2.07
C PHE A 115 -1.59 13.02 -1.24
N ASN A 116 -1.96 11.75 -1.26
CA ASN A 116 -1.24 10.70 -0.57
C ASN A 116 -0.22 10.04 -1.50
N PHE A 117 0.84 9.49 -0.90
CA PHE A 117 1.75 8.56 -1.57
C PHE A 117 1.68 7.19 -0.90
N ILE A 118 1.37 6.16 -1.68
CA ILE A 118 1.39 4.77 -1.23
C ILE A 118 2.36 3.99 -2.12
N GLY A 119 3.52 3.65 -1.57
CA GLY A 119 4.57 2.96 -2.33
C GLY A 119 4.89 1.58 -1.82
N ASP A 120 4.96 0.59 -2.70
CA ASP A 120 5.40 -0.80 -2.47
C ASP A 120 4.76 -1.40 -1.20
N SER A 121 3.42 -1.26 -1.06
CA SER A 121 2.67 -1.54 0.17
C SER A 121 1.51 -2.50 -0.04
N ILE A 122 1.10 -3.17 1.04
CA ILE A 122 -0.11 -3.99 1.09
C ILE A 122 -1.03 -3.40 2.15
N ILE A 123 -2.18 -2.88 1.72
CA ILE A 123 -3.15 -2.18 2.56
C ILE A 123 -4.41 -3.03 2.67
N GLY A 124 -4.85 -3.28 3.88
CA GLY A 124 -6.02 -4.10 4.20
C GLY A 124 -7.34 -3.47 3.78
N SER A 125 -8.43 -4.16 4.12
CA SER A 125 -9.79 -3.71 3.87
C SER A 125 -10.24 -2.68 4.91
N HIS A 126 -11.16 -1.78 4.51
CA HIS A 126 -11.71 -0.73 5.39
C HIS A 126 -10.64 0.19 6.03
N VAL A 127 -9.50 0.33 5.38
CA VAL A 127 -8.45 1.24 5.81
C VAL A 127 -8.71 2.64 5.27
N ASN A 128 -8.45 3.65 6.09
CA ASN A 128 -8.57 5.05 5.66
C ASN A 128 -7.26 5.80 5.86
N PHE A 129 -6.71 6.35 4.78
CA PHE A 129 -5.61 7.30 4.79
C PHE A 129 -6.18 8.71 4.63
N GLU A 130 -6.07 9.57 5.65
CA GLU A 130 -6.43 10.99 5.56
C GLU A 130 -5.43 11.73 4.64
N ALA A 131 -5.78 12.97 4.26
CA ALA A 131 -5.03 13.76 3.29
C ALA A 131 -3.53 13.93 3.65
N GLY A 132 -2.67 13.87 2.63
CA GLY A 132 -1.24 14.12 2.74
C GLY A 132 -0.44 13.04 3.48
N SER A 133 -1.06 11.94 3.88
CA SER A 133 -0.33 10.86 4.54
C SER A 133 0.51 10.04 3.55
N VAL A 134 1.60 9.46 4.02
CA VAL A 134 2.61 8.81 3.19
C VAL A 134 2.93 7.42 3.73
N ALA A 135 2.86 6.40 2.87
CA ALA A 135 3.55 5.13 3.09
C ALA A 135 4.86 5.15 2.27
N ALA A 136 5.94 5.58 2.93
CA ALA A 136 7.25 5.71 2.31
C ALA A 136 7.86 4.33 2.04
N ASN A 137 8.43 4.14 0.86
CA ASN A 137 8.88 2.83 0.41
C ASN A 137 10.40 2.66 0.36
N HIS A 138 11.19 3.70 0.69
CA HIS A 138 12.63 3.66 0.56
C HIS A 138 13.28 4.74 1.43
N TYR A 139 14.47 4.49 1.92
CA TYR A 139 15.30 5.45 2.67
C TYR A 139 16.24 6.19 1.73
N ASN A 140 15.99 7.47 1.46
CA ASN A 140 16.87 8.28 0.62
C ASN A 140 18.12 8.74 1.38
N GLU A 141 17.96 9.03 2.67
CA GLU A 141 18.95 9.64 3.55
C GLU A 141 20.00 8.66 4.11
N ARG A 142 19.79 7.32 3.94
CA ARG A 142 20.67 6.30 4.49
C ARG A 142 21.68 5.81 3.45
N GLU A 143 22.91 5.53 3.87
CA GLU A 143 23.91 4.83 3.02
C GLU A 143 23.46 3.38 2.77
N ASN A 144 23.17 2.64 3.83
CA ASN A 144 22.56 1.32 3.70
C ASN A 144 21.03 1.48 3.55
N LYS A 145 20.56 1.20 2.35
CA LYS A 145 19.13 1.33 1.96
C LYS A 145 18.31 0.07 2.20
N ASN A 146 18.93 -1.00 2.72
CA ASN A 146 18.21 -2.22 3.05
C ASN A 146 17.13 -1.94 4.09
N ILE A 147 15.94 -2.45 3.81
CA ILE A 147 14.79 -2.30 4.70
C ILE A 147 14.77 -3.48 5.67
N SER A 148 14.57 -3.19 6.94
CA SER A 148 14.25 -4.17 7.96
C SER A 148 12.85 -3.89 8.49
N VAL A 149 12.17 -4.91 8.99
CA VAL A 149 10.86 -4.81 9.63
C VAL A 149 10.96 -5.29 11.08
N LEU A 150 10.20 -4.67 11.96
CA LEU A 150 10.02 -5.14 13.33
C LEU A 150 8.72 -5.95 13.43
N TYR A 151 8.83 -7.21 13.78
CA TYR A 151 7.66 -8.09 13.96
C TYR A 151 7.87 -9.04 15.13
N ASN A 152 6.92 -9.09 16.07
CA ASN A 152 7.00 -9.89 17.30
C ASN A 152 8.32 -9.70 18.08
N SER A 153 8.76 -8.44 18.22
CA SER A 153 10.02 -8.04 18.87
C SER A 153 11.29 -8.55 18.18
N GLU A 154 11.18 -9.05 16.95
CA GLU A 154 12.31 -9.47 16.14
C GLU A 154 12.52 -8.52 14.96
N ILE A 155 13.76 -8.15 14.70
CA ILE A 155 14.13 -7.38 13.50
C ILE A 155 14.44 -8.36 12.38
N ILE A 156 13.66 -8.27 11.30
CA ILE A 156 13.81 -9.12 10.12
C ILE A 156 14.40 -8.26 8.99
N ASN A 157 15.57 -8.64 8.49
CA ASN A 157 16.12 -8.04 7.27
C ASN A 157 15.35 -8.56 6.07
N THR A 158 14.77 -7.67 5.28
CA THR A 158 13.95 -8.03 4.13
C THR A 158 14.77 -8.41 2.89
N GLY A 159 16.03 -7.98 2.83
CA GLY A 159 16.88 -8.15 1.64
C GLY A 159 16.49 -7.24 0.46
N VAL A 160 15.51 -6.34 0.63
CA VAL A 160 15.08 -5.40 -0.41
C VAL A 160 15.33 -3.95 0.01
N ILE A 161 15.45 -3.07 -0.98
CA ILE A 161 15.62 -1.62 -0.80
C ILE A 161 14.34 -0.83 -1.04
N LYS A 162 13.23 -1.52 -1.35
CA LYS A 162 11.89 -0.93 -1.52
C LYS A 162 10.85 -1.84 -0.88
N PHE A 163 10.22 -1.33 0.14
CA PHE A 163 9.01 -1.89 0.77
C PHE A 163 8.42 -0.81 1.67
N GLY A 164 7.17 -0.46 1.48
CA GLY A 164 6.48 0.55 2.27
C GLY A 164 5.92 -0.03 3.57
N ALA A 165 4.68 -0.47 3.52
CA ALA A 165 3.99 -0.95 4.70
C ALA A 165 3.09 -2.16 4.44
N LEU A 166 2.92 -2.99 5.47
CA LEU A 166 1.77 -3.88 5.62
C LEU A 166 0.82 -3.24 6.64
N VAL A 167 -0.37 -2.84 6.19
CA VAL A 167 -1.38 -2.20 7.04
C VAL A 167 -2.58 -3.13 7.17
N GLY A 168 -2.87 -3.54 8.39
CA GLY A 168 -3.97 -4.45 8.69
C GLY A 168 -5.35 -3.82 8.52
N ASP A 169 -6.36 -4.67 8.37
CA ASP A 169 -7.77 -4.28 8.19
C ASP A 169 -8.23 -3.24 9.23
N HIS A 170 -9.16 -2.36 8.82
CA HIS A 170 -9.80 -1.36 9.67
C HIS A 170 -8.88 -0.31 10.30
N SER A 171 -7.64 -0.18 9.82
CA SER A 171 -6.70 0.82 10.31
C SER A 171 -7.05 2.23 9.83
N LYS A 172 -6.66 3.25 10.63
CA LYS A 172 -6.90 4.66 10.35
C LYS A 172 -5.59 5.43 10.41
N ILE A 173 -5.23 6.05 9.31
CA ILE A 173 -3.98 6.82 9.18
C ILE A 173 -4.34 8.30 9.10
N GLY A 174 -3.93 9.05 10.10
CA GLY A 174 -4.25 10.48 10.23
C GLY A 174 -3.52 11.34 9.21
N ALA A 175 -4.07 12.53 8.95
CA ALA A 175 -3.54 13.46 7.95
C ALA A 175 -2.05 13.79 8.19
N ASN A 176 -1.29 13.84 7.09
CA ASN A 176 0.15 14.10 7.08
C ASN A 176 0.97 13.14 7.99
N ALA A 177 0.43 11.98 8.34
CA ALA A 177 1.22 10.95 8.99
C ALA A 177 2.17 10.29 7.98
N VAL A 178 3.33 9.87 8.46
CA VAL A 178 4.33 9.17 7.65
C VAL A 178 4.56 7.78 8.25
N LEU A 179 4.34 6.75 7.44
CA LEU A 179 4.78 5.40 7.72
C LEU A 179 6.15 5.21 7.06
N SER A 180 7.20 5.01 7.87
CA SER A 180 8.55 4.73 7.37
C SER A 180 8.60 3.39 6.64
N PRO A 181 9.56 3.22 5.72
CA PRO A 181 9.75 1.94 5.03
C PRO A 181 9.88 0.77 6.00
N GLY A 182 9.15 -0.31 5.70
CA GLY A 182 9.13 -1.51 6.55
C GLY A 182 8.09 -1.49 7.69
N THR A 183 7.19 -0.52 7.71
CA THR A 183 6.15 -0.44 8.75
C THR A 183 5.16 -1.61 8.67
N ILE A 184 4.91 -2.25 9.81
CA ILE A 184 3.90 -3.31 9.98
C ILE A 184 2.86 -2.84 11.00
N LEU A 185 1.62 -2.64 10.58
CA LEU A 185 0.50 -2.23 11.44
C LEU A 185 -0.51 -3.36 11.56
N SER A 186 -0.80 -3.76 12.79
CA SER A 186 -1.86 -4.74 13.09
C SER A 186 -3.25 -4.21 12.68
N PRO A 187 -4.25 -5.08 12.51
CA PRO A 187 -5.63 -4.64 12.30
C PRO A 187 -6.11 -3.67 13.37
N ASN A 188 -6.99 -2.75 12.99
CA ASN A 188 -7.54 -1.68 13.85
C ASN A 188 -6.52 -0.68 14.39
N SER A 189 -5.34 -0.58 13.79
CA SER A 189 -4.33 0.41 14.19
C SER A 189 -4.83 1.84 13.93
N ILE A 190 -4.50 2.74 14.87
CA ILE A 190 -4.82 4.17 14.75
C ILE A 190 -3.52 4.97 14.80
N VAL A 191 -3.16 5.57 13.68
CA VAL A 191 -2.02 6.49 13.56
C VAL A 191 -2.55 7.93 13.65
N LYS A 192 -2.03 8.72 14.60
CA LYS A 192 -2.45 10.11 14.78
C LYS A 192 -1.97 10.99 13.62
N ARG A 193 -2.65 12.13 13.42
CA ARG A 193 -2.19 13.17 12.48
C ARG A 193 -0.77 13.61 12.81
N LEU A 194 0.02 13.91 11.78
CA LEU A 194 1.42 14.34 11.89
C LEU A 194 2.35 13.33 12.57
N ALA A 195 1.89 12.11 12.82
CA ALA A 195 2.75 11.09 13.42
C ALA A 195 3.77 10.55 12.41
N LEU A 196 4.99 10.35 12.87
CA LEU A 196 5.98 9.52 12.20
C LEU A 196 5.98 8.14 12.86
N ILE A 197 5.70 7.11 12.08
CA ILE A 197 5.84 5.71 12.50
C ILE A 197 7.16 5.19 11.94
N ASP A 198 8.15 5.06 12.80
CA ASP A 198 9.41 4.40 12.53
C ASP A 198 9.65 3.35 13.60
N GLN A 199 9.27 2.11 13.32
CA GLN A 199 9.28 1.02 14.30
C GLN A 199 10.69 0.57 14.71
N LEU A 200 11.72 0.95 13.95
CA LEU A 200 13.12 0.62 14.26
C LEU A 200 13.82 1.69 15.09
N ASN A 201 13.31 2.91 15.09
CA ASN A 201 13.94 4.08 15.75
C ASN A 201 13.17 4.56 16.99
N ASN A 202 12.23 3.77 17.52
CA ASN A 202 11.43 4.16 18.71
C ASN A 202 12.24 4.32 20.01
N GLU A 203 13.58 4.20 19.99
CA GLU A 203 14.44 4.30 21.17
C GLU A 203 15.24 5.61 21.31
N LEU A 204 15.07 6.59 20.41
CA LEU A 204 15.70 7.89 20.62
C LEU A 204 14.68 8.89 21.15
N PRO A 205 14.73 9.25 22.47
CA PRO A 205 14.03 10.44 22.94
C PRO A 205 14.62 11.64 22.17
N PHE A 206 13.75 12.49 21.65
CA PHE A 206 14.14 13.79 21.09
C PHE A 206 14.85 14.61 22.18
N ASN A 207 16.15 14.42 22.33
CA ASN A 207 17.04 15.32 23.07
C ASN A 207 17.67 16.30 22.08
N THR A 208 16.87 17.16 21.51
CA THR A 208 17.39 18.41 20.96
C THR A 208 17.70 19.35 22.11
N LYS A 209 18.91 19.29 22.65
CA LYS A 209 19.50 20.47 23.28
C LYS A 209 19.86 21.42 22.14
N ILE A 210 18.99 22.38 21.89
CA ILE A 210 19.39 23.63 21.25
C ILE A 210 20.38 24.26 22.22
N LYS A 211 21.65 24.33 21.89
CA LYS A 211 22.62 25.19 22.58
C LYS A 211 22.44 26.57 21.95
N ASP A 212 22.14 27.51 22.80
CA ASP A 212 22.16 28.92 22.54
C ASP A 212 23.49 29.41 21.98
#